data_c7408b02a5e42eaf82fb7d72868ee23d
#
_entry.id   c7408b02a5e42eaf82fb7d72868ee23d
#
_cell.length_a   1.000
_cell.length_b   1.000
_cell.length_c   1.000
_cell.angle_alpha   90.00
_cell.angle_beta   90.00
_cell.angle_gamma   90.00
#
_symmetry.space_group_name_H-M   'P 1'
#
loop_
_entity.id
_entity.type
_entity.pdbx_description
1 polymer ?
#
loop_
_entity_poly.entity_id
_entity_poly.type
_entity_poly.pdbx_seq_one_letter_code
_entity_poly.pdbx_strand_id
1 'polypeptide(L)'
;MTDLDVPIWLGDRALTTSSSRALTGADGSVVARVSVAGRLVQQQMVQQARQVAPALREVDDQAWFDLFTRAGARVRRELEAGRHDRELDALSAATGLPRLRVLRGVAAVADHLDHLDAILSAQSPDGSLSAYRTGVCGRPWRWLPAGSTCMVRVPANFPTIMIEWLQVLAARRPTLVNTSDRDPFVAGIFVAALYAEGLPPGAVSVCHGDAPTWLRLADQVVWPGEDAPPDLSPARLKTYHFGRSKTVLPDADPAPETWDRLARLAFQGSGRLCTNMSALAVVGDRADAASAARRLAEAFAAYPVLPLADPAARVPAFPARRLADDLVRLLRREIAAGAVDVTAATGLGRELLVELDGTVFLRPTVLLVEPGSALFGMELPFPCTVVAPVTRERVAAVCSPSLIVSVVGDDPELVERLLAEPGITKVFSGGHVDRAYEPVDPQEGYLADFLFQKKALHTGA
;
A
#
# COMPACT_ATOMS: atom_id res chain seq x y z
N MET A 1 -19.92 8.60 23.24
CA MET A 1 -18.78 9.11 22.44
C MET A 1 -19.32 10.18 21.53
N THR A 2 -18.75 11.40 21.54
CA THR A 2 -19.10 12.45 20.57
C THR A 2 -18.67 11.98 19.19
N ASP A 3 -19.63 11.97 18.24
CA ASP A 3 -19.37 11.55 16.86
C ASP A 3 -18.20 12.35 16.28
N LEU A 4 -17.23 11.66 15.69
CA LEU A 4 -16.13 12.27 14.94
C LEU A 4 -16.64 12.61 13.55
N ASP A 5 -16.71 13.90 13.20
CA ASP A 5 -17.08 14.35 11.87
C ASP A 5 -15.84 14.44 10.97
N VAL A 6 -15.88 13.75 9.83
CA VAL A 6 -14.81 13.76 8.84
C VAL A 6 -15.23 14.63 7.66
N PRO A 7 -14.56 15.79 7.46
CA PRO A 7 -14.86 16.68 6.35
C PRO A 7 -14.31 16.15 5.01
N ILE A 8 -14.87 16.63 3.90
CA ILE A 8 -14.19 16.66 2.61
C ILE A 8 -13.25 17.88 2.57
N TRP A 9 -12.27 17.86 1.68
CA TRP A 9 -11.38 19.01 1.44
C TRP A 9 -11.60 19.57 0.03
N LEU A 10 -12.07 20.79 -0.05
CA LEU A 10 -12.17 21.57 -1.28
C LEU A 10 -11.00 22.57 -1.32
N GLY A 11 -9.89 22.15 -1.91
CA GLY A 11 -8.64 22.88 -1.77
C GLY A 11 -8.23 23.01 -0.30
N ASP A 12 -7.92 24.21 0.14
CA ASP A 12 -7.51 24.56 1.51
C ASP A 12 -8.67 24.58 2.54
N ARG A 13 -9.90 24.26 2.13
CA ARG A 13 -11.08 24.34 2.98
C ARG A 13 -11.62 22.97 3.35
N ALA A 14 -11.62 22.66 4.65
CA ALA A 14 -12.34 21.51 5.20
C ALA A 14 -13.85 21.84 5.25
N LEU A 15 -14.70 20.99 4.65
CA LEU A 15 -16.15 21.22 4.56
C LEU A 15 -16.91 20.00 5.08
N THR A 16 -17.76 20.22 6.07
CA THR A 16 -18.78 19.25 6.48
C THR A 16 -20.01 19.46 5.59
N THR A 17 -20.53 18.39 5.02
CA THR A 17 -21.69 18.43 4.11
C THR A 17 -22.95 17.93 4.79
N SER A 18 -24.11 18.34 4.31
CA SER A 18 -25.42 17.82 4.79
C SER A 18 -25.61 16.34 4.45
N SER A 19 -24.93 15.83 3.42
CA SER A 19 -24.90 14.43 3.07
C SER A 19 -23.72 13.77 3.76
N SER A 20 -23.98 12.84 4.65
CA SER A 20 -22.96 12.08 5.36
C SER A 20 -23.33 10.60 5.46
N ARG A 21 -22.36 9.76 5.68
CA ARG A 21 -22.53 8.33 5.98
C ARG A 21 -21.86 7.97 7.29
N ALA A 22 -22.42 7.00 7.99
CA ALA A 22 -21.79 6.43 9.17
C ALA A 22 -20.60 5.55 8.76
N LEU A 23 -19.50 5.67 9.47
CA LEU A 23 -18.38 4.74 9.44
C LEU A 23 -18.48 3.81 10.65
N THR A 24 -18.49 2.50 10.41
CA THR A 24 -18.61 1.50 11.46
C THR A 24 -17.29 0.78 11.72
N GLY A 25 -17.00 0.52 12.99
CA GLY A 25 -15.91 -0.34 13.43
C GLY A 25 -16.16 -1.82 13.15
N ALA A 26 -15.14 -2.64 13.39
CA ALA A 26 -15.22 -4.11 13.25
C ALA A 26 -16.17 -4.76 14.24
N ASP A 27 -16.50 -4.09 15.34
CA ASP A 27 -17.50 -4.46 16.35
C ASP A 27 -18.92 -3.99 15.99
N GLY A 28 -19.11 -3.31 14.85
CA GLY A 28 -20.36 -2.73 14.39
C GLY A 28 -20.74 -1.38 15.01
N SER A 29 -19.93 -0.84 15.94
CA SER A 29 -20.16 0.49 16.52
C SER A 29 -19.92 1.60 15.48
N VAL A 30 -20.67 2.71 15.57
CA VAL A 30 -20.39 3.90 14.74
C VAL A 30 -19.19 4.65 15.33
N VAL A 31 -18.15 4.82 14.54
CA VAL A 31 -16.87 5.45 14.94
C VAL A 31 -16.70 6.86 14.39
N ALA A 32 -17.37 7.19 13.28
CA ALA A 32 -17.34 8.53 12.68
C ALA A 32 -18.54 8.77 11.75
N ARG A 33 -18.77 10.06 11.43
CA ARG A 33 -19.63 10.52 10.32
C ARG A 33 -18.76 11.10 9.22
N VAL A 34 -18.88 10.58 8.03
CA VAL A 34 -18.03 10.95 6.89
C VAL A 34 -18.85 11.76 5.89
N SER A 35 -18.43 12.97 5.63
CA SER A 35 -19.05 13.87 4.65
C SER A 35 -18.92 13.32 3.23
N VAL A 36 -19.95 13.46 2.40
CA VAL A 36 -20.00 13.00 1.01
C VAL A 36 -20.02 14.18 0.06
N ALA A 37 -19.12 14.20 -0.92
CA ALA A 37 -19.07 15.24 -1.94
C ALA A 37 -20.11 15.00 -3.02
N GLY A 38 -21.11 15.88 -3.11
CA GLY A 38 -22.08 15.87 -4.21
C GLY A 38 -21.44 16.26 -5.56
N ARG A 39 -22.15 15.99 -6.66
CA ARG A 39 -21.66 16.21 -8.04
C ARG A 39 -21.09 17.62 -8.28
N LEU A 40 -21.79 18.65 -7.82
CA LEU A 40 -21.35 20.04 -8.05
C LEU A 40 -20.05 20.35 -7.30
N VAL A 41 -19.92 19.85 -6.07
CA VAL A 41 -18.69 20.00 -5.28
C VAL A 41 -17.53 19.27 -5.96
N GLN A 42 -17.74 18.04 -6.44
CA GLN A 42 -16.71 17.30 -7.19
C GLN A 42 -16.29 18.04 -8.47
N GLN A 43 -17.24 18.68 -9.20
CA GLN A 43 -16.92 19.50 -10.38
C GLN A 43 -16.09 20.73 -10.01
N GLN A 44 -16.43 21.41 -8.91
CA GLN A 44 -15.69 22.56 -8.42
C GLN A 44 -14.25 22.18 -8.03
N MET A 45 -14.05 21.03 -7.38
CA MET A 45 -12.72 20.51 -7.05
C MET A 45 -11.84 20.31 -8.30
N VAL A 46 -12.40 19.70 -9.35
CA VAL A 46 -11.68 19.54 -10.64
C VAL A 46 -11.35 20.88 -11.27
N GLN A 47 -12.29 21.83 -11.24
CA GLN A 47 -12.06 23.17 -11.79
C GLN A 47 -10.94 23.92 -11.05
N GLN A 48 -10.94 23.89 -9.71
CA GLN A 48 -9.86 24.49 -8.91
C GLN A 48 -8.51 23.84 -9.19
N ALA A 49 -8.48 22.50 -9.27
CA ALA A 49 -7.26 21.76 -9.60
C ALA A 49 -6.68 22.19 -10.97
N ARG A 50 -7.54 22.36 -11.98
CA ARG A 50 -7.09 22.86 -13.31
C ARG A 50 -6.57 24.30 -13.25
N GLN A 51 -7.19 25.16 -12.46
CA GLN A 51 -6.80 26.57 -12.33
C GLN A 51 -5.44 26.72 -11.62
N VAL A 52 -5.14 25.90 -10.64
CA VAL A 52 -3.88 26.00 -9.87
C VAL A 52 -2.69 25.34 -10.59
N ALA A 53 -2.92 24.46 -11.56
CA ALA A 53 -1.87 23.68 -12.22
C ALA A 53 -0.67 24.51 -12.74
N PRO A 54 -0.85 25.70 -13.38
CA PRO A 54 0.26 26.56 -13.76
C PRO A 54 1.05 27.07 -12.53
N ALA A 55 0.35 27.51 -11.49
CA ALA A 55 0.98 28.10 -10.30
C ALA A 55 1.88 27.12 -9.55
N LEU A 56 1.56 25.81 -9.56
CA LEU A 56 2.45 24.81 -8.95
C LEU A 56 3.81 24.73 -9.65
N ARG A 57 3.89 25.10 -10.92
CA ARG A 57 5.13 25.10 -11.71
C ARG A 57 5.94 26.38 -11.54
N GLU A 58 5.38 27.43 -10.95
CA GLU A 58 6.10 28.67 -10.67
C GLU A 58 6.83 28.64 -9.33
N VAL A 59 6.48 27.71 -8.41
CA VAL A 59 7.16 27.57 -7.13
C VAL A 59 8.60 27.08 -7.34
N ASP A 60 9.57 27.69 -6.70
CA ASP A 60 10.97 27.25 -6.71
C ASP A 60 11.12 25.80 -6.23
N ASP A 61 12.10 25.07 -6.80
CA ASP A 61 12.25 23.64 -6.53
C ASP A 61 12.62 23.36 -5.06
N GLN A 62 13.52 24.16 -4.47
CA GLN A 62 13.90 24.02 -3.05
C GLN A 62 12.72 24.32 -2.14
N ALA A 63 12.04 25.47 -2.35
CA ALA A 63 10.88 25.86 -1.58
C ALA A 63 9.74 24.85 -1.67
N TRP A 64 9.61 24.18 -2.83
CA TRP A 64 8.60 23.14 -3.07
C TRP A 64 8.84 21.89 -2.22
N PHE A 65 10.05 21.34 -2.21
CA PHE A 65 10.36 20.15 -1.41
C PHE A 65 10.47 20.46 0.09
N ASP A 66 10.98 21.64 0.47
CA ASP A 66 10.98 22.11 1.87
C ASP A 66 9.56 22.17 2.47
N LEU A 67 8.55 22.48 1.65
CA LEU A 67 7.15 22.47 2.09
C LEU A 67 6.74 21.06 2.54
N PHE A 68 7.07 20.02 1.80
CA PHE A 68 6.76 18.64 2.17
C PHE A 68 7.49 18.20 3.44
N THR A 69 8.77 18.51 3.55
CA THR A 69 9.58 18.24 4.75
C THR A 69 8.98 18.92 5.99
N ARG A 70 8.58 20.20 5.89
CA ARG A 70 7.91 20.90 7.01
C ARG A 70 6.56 20.28 7.35
N ALA A 71 5.77 19.86 6.34
CA ALA A 71 4.50 19.18 6.57
C ALA A 71 4.70 17.83 7.28
N GLY A 72 5.69 17.03 6.86
CA GLY A 72 6.06 15.78 7.53
C GLY A 72 6.46 16.00 8.99
N ALA A 73 7.34 16.97 9.23
CA ALA A 73 7.75 17.34 10.59
C ALA A 73 6.58 17.81 11.46
N ARG A 74 5.62 18.54 10.87
CA ARG A 74 4.39 18.94 11.56
C ARG A 74 3.55 17.74 11.95
N VAL A 75 3.28 16.82 11.03
CA VAL A 75 2.50 15.61 11.31
C VAL A 75 3.16 14.79 12.41
N ARG A 76 4.48 14.59 12.39
CA ARG A 76 5.21 13.87 13.45
C ARG A 76 4.98 14.52 14.83
N ARG A 77 5.16 15.83 14.95
CA ARG A 77 4.90 16.55 16.22
C ARG A 77 3.43 16.43 16.68
N GLU A 78 2.48 16.47 15.75
CA GLU A 78 1.06 16.33 16.06
C GLU A 78 0.70 14.92 16.52
N LEU A 79 1.32 13.88 15.93
CA LEU A 79 1.20 12.49 16.39
C LEU A 79 1.80 12.29 17.79
N GLU A 80 3.00 12.82 18.04
CA GLU A 80 3.65 12.75 19.35
C GLU A 80 2.84 13.48 20.44
N ALA A 81 2.15 14.56 20.09
CA ALA A 81 1.27 15.31 20.98
C ALA A 81 -0.14 14.67 21.13
N GLY A 82 -0.42 13.55 20.49
CA GLY A 82 -1.71 12.85 20.56
C GLY A 82 -2.87 13.61 19.88
N ARG A 83 -2.59 14.58 19.01
CA ARG A 83 -3.65 15.40 18.38
C ARG A 83 -4.55 14.62 17.45
N HIS A 84 -4.08 13.49 16.92
CA HIS A 84 -4.79 12.64 15.99
C HIS A 84 -5.25 11.31 16.62
N ASP A 85 -5.22 11.17 17.96
CA ASP A 85 -5.53 9.90 18.61
C ASP A 85 -6.95 9.43 18.31
N ARG A 86 -7.93 10.33 18.25
CA ARG A 86 -9.33 9.98 17.93
C ARG A 86 -9.50 9.46 16.51
N GLU A 87 -8.86 10.10 15.54
CA GLU A 87 -8.85 9.67 14.13
C GLU A 87 -8.16 8.33 13.98
N LEU A 88 -7.04 8.12 14.67
CA LEU A 88 -6.28 6.88 14.61
C LEU A 88 -6.99 5.73 15.34
N ASP A 89 -7.73 5.99 16.43
CA ASP A 89 -8.57 5.02 17.10
C ASP A 89 -9.75 4.61 16.21
N ALA A 90 -10.41 5.61 15.57
CA ALA A 90 -11.48 5.36 14.62
C ALA A 90 -10.99 4.58 13.39
N LEU A 91 -9.81 4.89 12.87
CA LEU A 91 -9.17 4.17 11.77
C LEU A 91 -8.85 2.73 12.15
N SER A 92 -8.28 2.51 13.34
CA SER A 92 -8.00 1.17 13.87
C SER A 92 -9.29 0.35 13.93
N ALA A 93 -10.35 0.90 14.52
CA ALA A 93 -11.65 0.24 14.62
C ALA A 93 -12.28 -0.05 13.25
N ALA A 94 -12.25 0.92 12.31
CA ALA A 94 -12.89 0.79 11.00
C ALA A 94 -12.16 -0.21 10.08
N THR A 95 -10.83 -0.26 10.14
CA THR A 95 -10.00 -1.12 9.29
C THR A 95 -9.72 -2.48 9.93
N GLY A 96 -9.82 -2.57 11.26
CA GLY A 96 -9.38 -3.73 12.04
C GLY A 96 -7.86 -3.82 12.17
N LEU A 97 -7.11 -2.79 11.83
CA LEU A 97 -5.65 -2.77 12.03
C LEU A 97 -5.31 -2.47 13.49
N PRO A 98 -4.30 -3.15 14.08
CA PRO A 98 -3.85 -2.80 15.44
C PRO A 98 -3.44 -1.33 15.56
N ARG A 99 -3.85 -0.68 16.64
CA ARG A 99 -3.71 0.77 16.86
C ARG A 99 -2.27 1.29 16.68
N LEU A 100 -1.30 0.57 17.28
CA LEU A 100 0.11 0.94 17.14
C LEU A 100 0.62 0.78 15.70
N ARG A 101 0.06 -0.17 14.93
CA ARG A 101 0.44 -0.36 13.52
C ARG A 101 -0.09 0.78 12.66
N VAL A 102 -1.31 1.24 12.93
CA VAL A 102 -1.89 2.43 12.30
C VAL A 102 -1.01 3.66 12.57
N LEU A 103 -0.68 3.94 13.83
CA LEU A 103 0.19 5.05 14.21
C LEU A 103 1.53 5.01 13.47
N ARG A 104 2.20 3.85 13.48
CA ARG A 104 3.50 3.68 12.79
C ARG A 104 3.39 3.82 11.27
N GLY A 105 2.27 3.38 10.70
CA GLY A 105 2.02 3.55 9.27
C GLY A 105 1.87 5.03 8.89
N VAL A 106 1.13 5.82 9.66
CA VAL A 106 1.00 7.27 9.45
C VAL A 106 2.33 7.99 9.67
N ALA A 107 3.08 7.62 10.72
CA ALA A 107 4.41 8.17 10.97
C ALA A 107 5.39 7.89 9.81
N ALA A 108 5.37 6.66 9.26
CA ALA A 108 6.19 6.30 8.11
C ALA A 108 5.85 7.12 6.85
N VAL A 109 4.58 7.48 6.64
CA VAL A 109 4.20 8.42 5.56
C VAL A 109 4.79 9.81 5.82
N ALA A 110 4.78 10.29 7.08
CA ALA A 110 5.37 11.57 7.44
C ALA A 110 6.90 11.58 7.22
N ASP A 111 7.58 10.47 7.54
CA ASP A 111 9.01 10.31 7.26
C ASP A 111 9.32 10.28 5.76
N HIS A 112 8.40 9.73 4.98
CA HIS A 112 8.54 9.66 3.52
C HIS A 112 8.53 11.03 2.84
N LEU A 113 7.86 12.01 3.43
CA LEU A 113 7.87 13.39 2.93
C LEU A 113 9.26 14.03 2.93
N ASP A 114 10.16 13.56 3.79
CA ASP A 114 11.55 14.03 3.86
C ASP A 114 12.42 13.53 2.67
N HIS A 115 11.93 12.56 1.90
CA HIS A 115 12.66 11.87 0.83
C HIS A 115 12.01 12.03 -0.55
N LEU A 116 10.98 12.87 -0.69
CA LEU A 116 10.26 13.03 -1.97
C LEU A 116 11.16 13.57 -3.08
N ASP A 117 12.14 14.39 -2.76
CA ASP A 117 13.14 14.88 -3.70
C ASP A 117 13.98 13.74 -4.29
N ALA A 118 14.52 12.85 -3.46
CA ALA A 118 15.28 11.68 -3.89
C ALA A 118 14.41 10.72 -4.72
N ILE A 119 13.16 10.49 -4.29
CA ILE A 119 12.21 9.63 -4.99
C ILE A 119 11.89 10.18 -6.38
N LEU A 120 11.59 11.46 -6.50
CA LEU A 120 11.28 12.07 -7.77
C LEU A 120 12.53 12.24 -8.66
N SER A 121 13.70 12.48 -8.06
CA SER A 121 14.97 12.47 -8.79
C SER A 121 15.19 11.12 -9.48
N ALA A 122 14.98 10.00 -8.78
CA ALA A 122 15.11 8.66 -9.35
C ALA A 122 14.11 8.41 -10.51
N GLN A 123 12.93 9.04 -10.48
CA GLN A 123 11.90 8.93 -11.51
C GLN A 123 12.07 9.91 -12.69
N SER A 124 12.96 10.90 -12.56
CA SER A 124 13.21 11.90 -13.60
C SER A 124 14.10 11.33 -14.70
N PRO A 125 13.90 11.70 -15.99
CA PRO A 125 14.69 11.16 -17.12
C PRO A 125 16.19 11.43 -17.06
N ASP A 126 16.62 12.42 -16.31
CA ASP A 126 18.04 12.82 -16.15
C ASP A 126 18.43 13.05 -14.68
N GLY A 127 17.59 12.64 -13.75
CA GLY A 127 17.81 12.86 -12.32
C GLY A 127 17.48 14.29 -11.84
N SER A 128 17.03 15.18 -12.74
CA SER A 128 16.77 16.58 -12.40
C SER A 128 15.35 16.81 -11.87
N LEU A 129 15.22 17.39 -10.68
CA LEU A 129 13.95 17.82 -10.12
C LEU A 129 13.32 18.99 -10.90
N SER A 130 14.15 19.85 -11.51
CA SER A 130 13.68 20.97 -12.32
C SER A 130 12.92 20.52 -13.57
N ALA A 131 13.10 19.27 -14.03
CA ALA A 131 12.35 18.71 -15.15
C ALA A 131 10.85 18.69 -14.89
N TYR A 132 10.41 18.47 -13.65
CA TYR A 132 8.98 18.52 -13.26
C TYR A 132 8.39 19.92 -13.41
N ARG A 133 9.19 20.94 -13.23
CA ARG A 133 8.81 22.36 -13.34
C ARG A 133 8.88 22.87 -14.77
N THR A 134 10.01 22.68 -15.42
CA THR A 134 10.32 23.32 -16.72
C THR A 134 10.00 22.46 -17.93
N GLY A 135 9.88 21.15 -17.74
CA GLY A 135 9.82 20.18 -18.84
C GLY A 135 11.15 19.99 -19.58
N VAL A 136 12.25 20.58 -19.10
CA VAL A 136 13.60 20.44 -19.68
C VAL A 136 14.35 19.36 -18.91
N CYS A 137 14.88 18.37 -19.60
CA CYS A 137 15.53 17.20 -19.00
C CYS A 137 16.83 16.80 -19.71
N GLY A 138 17.64 17.77 -20.18
CA GLY A 138 18.90 17.48 -20.85
C GLY A 138 18.81 16.64 -22.13
N ARG A 139 17.61 16.50 -22.70
CA ARG A 139 17.30 15.69 -23.89
C ARG A 139 16.78 16.56 -25.02
N PRO A 140 16.81 16.10 -26.29
CA PRO A 140 16.31 16.85 -27.45
C PRO A 140 14.77 16.87 -27.53
N TRP A 141 14.08 16.53 -26.46
CA TRP A 141 12.62 16.55 -26.33
C TRP A 141 12.22 17.19 -25.01
N ARG A 142 10.96 17.59 -24.89
CA ARG A 142 10.36 18.10 -23.65
C ARG A 142 9.64 17.00 -22.91
N TRP A 143 9.72 17.04 -21.58
CA TRP A 143 9.01 16.12 -20.68
C TRP A 143 7.89 16.87 -19.97
N LEU A 144 6.69 16.74 -20.48
CA LEU A 144 5.57 17.59 -20.11
C LEU A 144 4.44 16.75 -19.49
N PRO A 145 3.65 17.34 -18.58
CA PRO A 145 2.49 16.66 -18.04
C PRO A 145 1.57 16.09 -19.14
N ALA A 146 1.10 14.86 -18.96
CA ALA A 146 0.18 14.21 -19.91
C ALA A 146 -1.28 14.68 -19.74
N GLY A 147 -1.59 15.41 -18.69
CA GLY A 147 -2.89 16.04 -18.43
C GLY A 147 -2.74 17.18 -17.43
N SER A 148 -3.82 17.79 -16.96
CA SER A 148 -3.82 18.87 -15.96
C SER A 148 -4.10 18.39 -14.55
N THR A 149 -4.82 17.30 -14.36
CA THR A 149 -5.28 16.79 -13.07
C THR A 149 -5.05 15.30 -12.97
N CYS A 150 -4.77 14.82 -11.75
CA CYS A 150 -4.67 13.40 -11.46
C CYS A 150 -5.58 13.04 -10.29
N MET A 151 -6.45 12.05 -10.47
CA MET A 151 -7.19 11.41 -9.40
C MET A 151 -6.40 10.22 -8.88
N VAL A 152 -6.26 10.11 -7.57
CA VAL A 152 -5.62 8.96 -6.91
C VAL A 152 -6.62 8.31 -5.97
N ARG A 153 -6.97 7.06 -6.24
CA ARG A 153 -7.75 6.23 -5.31
C ARG A 153 -6.82 5.70 -4.23
N VAL A 154 -7.19 5.88 -2.98
CA VAL A 154 -6.41 5.40 -1.83
C VAL A 154 -7.17 4.28 -1.14
N PRO A 155 -6.67 3.05 -1.13
CA PRO A 155 -7.28 1.92 -0.43
C PRO A 155 -7.04 2.00 1.08
N ALA A 156 -7.77 1.19 1.87
CA ALA A 156 -7.67 1.15 3.32
C ALA A 156 -6.95 -0.09 3.86
N ASN A 157 -6.12 -0.73 3.05
CA ASN A 157 -5.38 -1.90 3.51
C ASN A 157 -4.27 -1.54 4.52
N PHE A 158 -3.56 -0.41 4.31
CA PHE A 158 -2.58 0.10 5.27
C PHE A 158 -2.25 1.59 5.00
N PRO A 159 -1.95 2.43 6.03
CA PRO A 159 -1.73 3.87 5.84
C PRO A 159 -0.58 4.26 4.91
N THR A 160 0.47 3.44 4.76
CA THR A 160 1.64 3.79 3.91
C THR A 160 1.32 3.92 2.42
N ILE A 161 0.17 3.41 1.97
CA ILE A 161 -0.27 3.54 0.56
C ILE A 161 -0.68 4.98 0.21
N MET A 162 -0.72 5.88 1.17
CA MET A 162 -0.89 7.32 0.95
C MET A 162 0.23 7.97 0.13
N ILE A 163 1.37 7.30 -0.01
CA ILE A 163 2.56 7.80 -0.70
C ILE A 163 2.32 8.16 -2.16
N GLU A 164 1.47 7.42 -2.89
CA GLU A 164 1.25 7.65 -4.32
C GLU A 164 0.67 9.03 -4.61
N TRP A 165 -0.34 9.49 -3.87
CA TRP A 165 -0.91 10.81 -4.12
C TRP A 165 0.05 11.94 -3.71
N LEU A 166 0.90 11.71 -2.71
CA LEU A 166 1.94 12.65 -2.30
C LEU A 166 3.02 12.79 -3.39
N GLN A 167 3.41 11.68 -4.04
CA GLN A 167 4.32 11.72 -5.20
C GLN A 167 3.68 12.44 -6.39
N VAL A 168 2.39 12.19 -6.68
CA VAL A 168 1.65 12.92 -7.73
C VAL A 168 1.71 14.43 -7.47
N LEU A 169 1.40 14.85 -6.23
CA LEU A 169 1.45 16.27 -5.85
C LEU A 169 2.87 16.82 -5.93
N ALA A 170 3.86 16.11 -5.40
CA ALA A 170 5.27 16.51 -5.42
C ALA A 170 5.80 16.64 -6.86
N ALA A 171 5.30 15.83 -7.80
CA ALA A 171 5.52 15.96 -9.24
C ALA A 171 4.78 17.17 -9.86
N ARG A 172 4.31 18.12 -9.03
CA ARG A 172 3.61 19.36 -9.43
C ARG A 172 2.30 19.12 -10.18
N ARG A 173 1.62 18.02 -9.83
CA ARG A 173 0.32 17.67 -10.39
C ARG A 173 -0.79 17.96 -9.40
N PRO A 174 -1.77 18.81 -9.69
CA PRO A 174 -2.95 18.96 -8.85
C PRO A 174 -3.62 17.60 -8.64
N THR A 175 -3.91 17.28 -7.39
CA THR A 175 -4.27 15.92 -6.99
C THR A 175 -5.67 15.87 -6.38
N LEU A 176 -6.48 14.95 -6.90
CA LEU A 176 -7.82 14.64 -6.40
C LEU A 176 -7.75 13.32 -5.62
N VAL A 177 -7.67 13.39 -4.30
CA VAL A 177 -7.50 12.21 -3.44
C VAL A 177 -8.85 11.60 -3.11
N ASN A 178 -9.11 10.41 -3.63
CA ASN A 178 -10.32 9.65 -3.35
C ASN A 178 -10.01 8.53 -2.36
N THR A 179 -10.40 8.71 -1.10
CA THR A 179 -10.16 7.72 -0.06
C THR A 179 -11.19 6.60 -0.12
N SER A 180 -10.81 5.44 0.40
CA SER A 180 -11.73 4.33 0.58
C SER A 180 -12.78 4.64 1.65
N ASP A 181 -13.79 3.77 1.72
CA ASP A 181 -14.87 3.90 2.71
C ASP A 181 -14.41 3.66 4.15
N ARG A 182 -13.26 3.03 4.36
CA ARG A 182 -12.77 2.64 5.69
C ARG A 182 -11.62 3.49 6.22
N ASP A 183 -10.92 4.24 5.36
CA ASP A 183 -9.90 5.21 5.75
C ASP A 183 -10.20 6.59 5.16
N PRO A 184 -11.07 7.35 5.76
CA PRO A 184 -11.30 8.74 5.37
C PRO A 184 -10.40 9.73 6.12
N PHE A 185 -9.51 9.29 7.01
CA PHE A 185 -8.80 10.15 7.96
C PHE A 185 -7.42 10.58 7.48
N VAL A 186 -6.58 9.61 7.06
CA VAL A 186 -5.15 9.86 6.87
C VAL A 186 -4.86 10.92 5.82
N ALA A 187 -5.59 10.92 4.70
CA ALA A 187 -5.44 11.95 3.68
C ALA A 187 -5.72 13.35 4.23
N GLY A 188 -6.75 13.50 5.09
CA GLY A 188 -7.09 14.77 5.74
C GLY A 188 -6.00 15.31 6.65
N ILE A 189 -5.32 14.44 7.41
CA ILE A 189 -4.18 14.80 8.28
C ILE A 189 -3.06 15.45 7.45
N PHE A 190 -2.65 14.80 6.36
CA PHE A 190 -1.57 15.32 5.51
C PHE A 190 -1.98 16.56 4.72
N VAL A 191 -3.22 16.63 4.23
CA VAL A 191 -3.74 17.80 3.51
C VAL A 191 -3.79 19.02 4.43
N ALA A 192 -4.25 18.85 5.68
CA ALA A 192 -4.23 19.92 6.67
C ALA A 192 -2.80 20.44 6.94
N ALA A 193 -1.84 19.53 7.10
CA ALA A 193 -0.44 19.88 7.32
C ALA A 193 0.16 20.62 6.11
N LEU A 194 -0.06 20.12 4.88
CA LEU A 194 0.46 20.73 3.66
C LEU A 194 -0.08 22.17 3.47
N TYR A 195 -1.38 22.40 3.67
CA TYR A 195 -1.95 23.74 3.56
C TYR A 195 -1.47 24.66 4.67
N ALA A 196 -1.27 24.17 5.89
CA ALA A 196 -0.70 24.95 6.98
C ALA A 196 0.77 25.36 6.73
N GLU A 197 1.49 24.61 5.90
CA GLU A 197 2.87 24.93 5.50
C GLU A 197 2.97 25.70 4.17
N GLY A 198 1.84 26.14 3.60
CA GLY A 198 1.79 27.04 2.46
C GLY A 198 1.57 26.40 1.10
N LEU A 199 0.99 25.20 1.04
CA LEU A 199 0.57 24.62 -0.25
C LEU A 199 -0.40 25.56 -0.97
N PRO A 200 -0.23 25.83 -2.28
CA PRO A 200 -1.14 26.68 -3.04
C PRO A 200 -2.59 26.19 -2.98
N PRO A 201 -3.58 27.08 -2.69
CA PRO A 201 -5.00 26.70 -2.60
C PRO A 201 -5.48 25.99 -3.88
N GLY A 202 -6.19 24.88 -3.73
CA GLY A 202 -6.70 24.08 -4.85
C GLY A 202 -5.74 22.99 -5.37
N ALA A 203 -4.52 22.92 -4.86
CA ALA A 203 -3.53 21.89 -5.26
C ALA A 203 -3.98 20.47 -4.92
N VAL A 204 -4.68 20.29 -3.80
CA VAL A 204 -5.24 19.00 -3.36
C VAL A 204 -6.69 19.19 -2.96
N SER A 205 -7.53 18.23 -3.35
CA SER A 205 -8.88 18.07 -2.81
C SER A 205 -9.10 16.61 -2.40
N VAL A 206 -9.91 16.39 -1.35
CA VAL A 206 -10.20 15.04 -0.82
C VAL A 206 -11.71 14.79 -0.82
N CYS A 207 -12.13 13.67 -1.36
CA CYS A 207 -13.46 13.14 -1.14
C CYS A 207 -13.41 11.65 -0.77
N HIS A 208 -14.50 11.18 -0.17
CA HIS A 208 -14.61 9.86 0.42
C HIS A 208 -15.64 9.01 -0.35
N GLY A 209 -15.35 7.72 -0.52
CA GLY A 209 -16.25 6.78 -1.20
C GLY A 209 -16.31 6.99 -2.71
N ASP A 210 -17.50 6.94 -3.29
CA ASP A 210 -17.68 7.04 -4.75
C ASP A 210 -17.39 8.44 -5.29
N ALA A 211 -16.60 8.51 -6.34
CA ALA A 211 -16.25 9.76 -7.03
C ALA A 211 -16.47 9.68 -8.55
N PRO A 212 -17.70 9.36 -9.04
CA PRO A 212 -17.95 9.12 -10.46
C PRO A 212 -17.73 10.37 -11.33
N THR A 213 -17.87 11.56 -10.76
CA THR A 213 -17.61 12.81 -11.47
C THR A 213 -16.11 12.99 -11.70
N TRP A 214 -15.27 12.66 -10.72
CA TRP A 214 -13.82 12.73 -10.87
C TRP A 214 -13.30 11.70 -11.88
N LEU A 215 -13.82 10.46 -11.87
CA LEU A 215 -13.45 9.43 -12.85
C LEU A 215 -13.71 9.91 -14.29
N ARG A 216 -14.78 10.68 -14.53
CA ARG A 216 -15.06 11.23 -15.86
C ARG A 216 -14.21 12.44 -16.22
N LEU A 217 -13.92 13.32 -15.24
CA LEU A 217 -13.35 14.65 -15.49
C LEU A 217 -11.85 14.75 -15.24
N ALA A 218 -11.25 13.87 -14.42
CA ALA A 218 -9.81 13.82 -14.23
C ALA A 218 -9.12 13.36 -15.52
N ASP A 219 -7.98 13.98 -15.83
CA ASP A 219 -7.23 13.64 -17.04
C ASP A 219 -6.50 12.31 -16.89
N GLN A 220 -6.03 12.03 -15.67
CA GLN A 220 -5.34 10.78 -15.31
C GLN A 220 -5.92 10.22 -14.00
N VAL A 221 -5.88 8.90 -13.86
CA VAL A 221 -6.39 8.16 -12.71
C VAL A 221 -5.35 7.13 -12.27
N VAL A 222 -4.99 7.14 -11.00
CA VAL A 222 -4.20 6.09 -10.35
C VAL A 222 -5.16 5.26 -9.50
N TRP A 223 -5.22 3.96 -9.77
CA TRP A 223 -6.17 3.05 -9.14
C TRP A 223 -5.48 1.78 -8.65
N PRO A 224 -5.19 1.66 -7.36
CA PRO A 224 -4.69 0.43 -6.77
C PRO A 224 -5.81 -0.61 -6.68
N GLY A 225 -5.55 -1.80 -7.19
CA GLY A 225 -6.48 -2.92 -7.18
C GLY A 225 -6.88 -3.39 -8.57
N GLU A 226 -7.41 -4.60 -8.63
CA GLU A 226 -7.85 -5.25 -9.89
C GLU A 226 -9.30 -4.87 -10.27
N ASP A 227 -9.97 -4.08 -9.42
CA ASP A 227 -11.34 -3.59 -9.61
C ASP A 227 -11.41 -2.21 -10.28
N ALA A 228 -10.37 -1.85 -11.04
CA ALA A 228 -10.31 -0.57 -11.74
C ALA A 228 -11.48 -0.43 -12.75
N PRO A 229 -12.01 0.81 -12.93
CA PRO A 229 -13.09 1.06 -13.88
C PRO A 229 -12.71 0.61 -15.29
N PRO A 230 -13.49 -0.28 -15.95
CA PRO A 230 -13.13 -0.88 -17.24
C PRO A 230 -13.16 0.10 -18.41
N ASP A 231 -13.88 1.22 -18.27
CA ASP A 231 -14.08 2.19 -19.34
C ASP A 231 -12.93 3.20 -19.51
N LEU A 232 -11.90 3.15 -18.65
CA LEU A 232 -10.76 4.04 -18.73
C LEU A 232 -9.69 3.46 -19.68
N SER A 233 -9.24 4.28 -20.63
CA SER A 233 -8.14 3.88 -21.50
C SER A 233 -6.82 3.75 -20.73
N PRO A 234 -5.87 2.89 -21.18
CA PRO A 234 -4.54 2.76 -20.55
C PRO A 234 -3.75 4.08 -20.48
N ALA A 235 -3.99 5.01 -21.38
CA ALA A 235 -3.36 6.33 -21.35
C ALA A 235 -3.87 7.21 -20.18
N ARG A 236 -5.05 6.90 -19.63
CA ARG A 236 -5.65 7.62 -18.51
C ARG A 236 -5.60 6.86 -17.20
N LEU A 237 -5.30 5.57 -17.22
CA LEU A 237 -5.37 4.70 -16.05
C LEU A 237 -4.01 4.05 -15.78
N LYS A 238 -3.49 4.25 -14.57
CA LYS A 238 -2.44 3.41 -13.99
C LYS A 238 -3.04 2.57 -12.87
N THR A 239 -2.91 1.27 -12.99
CA THR A 239 -3.30 0.32 -11.94
C THR A 239 -2.06 -0.18 -11.20
N TYR A 240 -2.26 -0.55 -9.94
CA TYR A 240 -1.33 -1.37 -9.17
C TYR A 240 -2.04 -2.68 -8.82
N HIS A 241 -1.39 -3.80 -9.07
CA HIS A 241 -1.97 -5.13 -8.88
C HIS A 241 -1.73 -5.65 -7.45
N PHE A 242 -2.31 -6.81 -7.14
CA PHE A 242 -1.94 -7.53 -5.93
C PHE A 242 -0.46 -7.91 -5.97
N GLY A 243 0.24 -7.71 -4.86
CA GLY A 243 1.68 -7.93 -4.78
C GLY A 243 2.07 -9.37 -5.00
N ARG A 244 1.33 -10.31 -4.39
CA ARG A 244 1.63 -11.75 -4.43
C ARG A 244 3.11 -12.03 -4.17
N SER A 245 3.72 -11.20 -3.32
CA SER A 245 5.16 -11.23 -3.05
C SER A 245 5.56 -12.54 -2.39
N LYS A 246 6.71 -13.07 -2.78
CA LYS A 246 7.17 -14.40 -2.39
C LYS A 246 8.60 -14.35 -1.90
N THR A 247 8.97 -15.35 -1.12
CA THR A 247 10.36 -15.60 -0.76
C THR A 247 10.80 -16.95 -1.29
N VAL A 248 12.04 -17.02 -1.75
CA VAL A 248 12.70 -18.27 -2.14
C VAL A 248 13.71 -18.63 -1.09
N LEU A 249 13.67 -19.87 -0.65
CA LEU A 249 14.62 -20.50 0.26
C LEU A 249 15.46 -21.50 -0.53
N PRO A 250 16.68 -21.11 -0.99
CA PRO A 250 17.54 -21.99 -1.79
C PRO A 250 18.12 -23.15 -0.98
N ASP A 251 18.25 -22.98 0.34
CA ASP A 251 18.71 -23.98 1.29
C ASP A 251 17.61 -24.20 2.34
N ALA A 252 17.24 -25.45 2.55
CA ALA A 252 16.18 -25.85 3.48
C ALA A 252 16.51 -25.62 4.96
N ASP A 253 17.78 -25.44 5.31
CA ASP A 253 18.23 -25.22 6.70
C ASP A 253 19.03 -23.90 6.87
N PRO A 254 18.40 -22.74 6.67
CA PRO A 254 19.03 -21.45 6.88
C PRO A 254 19.28 -21.21 8.37
N ALA A 255 20.12 -20.20 8.68
CA ALA A 255 20.37 -19.76 10.05
C ALA A 255 19.06 -19.49 10.83
N PRO A 256 18.98 -19.85 12.11
CA PRO A 256 17.75 -19.77 12.91
C PRO A 256 17.06 -18.42 12.91
N GLU A 257 17.83 -17.31 12.92
CA GLU A 257 17.31 -15.94 12.89
C GLU A 257 16.58 -15.59 11.57
N THR A 258 16.78 -16.38 10.52
CA THR A 258 16.06 -16.20 9.25
C THR A 258 14.57 -16.41 9.43
N TRP A 259 14.15 -17.36 10.26
CA TRP A 259 12.72 -17.63 10.48
C TRP A 259 12.00 -16.46 11.12
N ASP A 260 12.64 -15.78 12.07
CA ASP A 260 12.09 -14.55 12.67
C ASP A 260 11.99 -13.41 11.65
N ARG A 261 12.96 -13.30 10.73
CA ARG A 261 12.89 -12.30 9.63
C ARG A 261 11.74 -12.62 8.69
N LEU A 262 11.59 -13.88 8.27
CA LEU A 262 10.50 -14.31 7.39
C LEU A 262 9.13 -14.11 8.05
N ALA A 263 9.01 -14.42 9.36
CA ALA A 263 7.79 -14.11 10.10
C ALA A 263 7.51 -12.61 10.11
N ARG A 264 8.49 -11.75 10.42
CA ARG A 264 8.30 -10.28 10.36
C ARG A 264 7.85 -9.81 8.98
N LEU A 265 8.40 -10.39 7.91
CA LEU A 265 8.02 -10.05 6.53
C LEU A 265 6.56 -10.42 6.24
N ALA A 266 6.08 -11.58 6.72
CA ALA A 266 4.69 -11.99 6.58
C ALA A 266 3.71 -11.11 7.41
N PHE A 267 4.19 -10.50 8.52
CA PHE A 267 3.39 -9.63 9.38
C PHE A 267 3.53 -8.13 9.08
N GLN A 268 4.23 -7.74 8.02
CA GLN A 268 4.29 -6.34 7.62
C GLN A 268 2.89 -5.80 7.30
N GLY A 269 2.60 -4.56 7.76
CA GLY A 269 1.27 -4.00 7.62
C GLY A 269 0.14 -4.93 8.08
N SER A 270 0.41 -5.79 9.08
CA SER A 270 -0.53 -6.79 9.58
C SER A 270 -0.97 -7.81 8.52
N GLY A 271 -0.08 -8.15 7.58
CA GLY A 271 -0.38 -9.07 6.49
C GLY A 271 -1.24 -8.48 5.37
N ARG A 272 -1.31 -7.13 5.25
CA ARG A 272 -2.17 -6.46 4.25
C ARG A 272 -1.42 -5.60 3.24
N LEU A 273 -0.08 -5.64 3.24
CA LEU A 273 0.71 -4.96 2.22
C LEU A 273 0.96 -5.88 1.03
N CYS A 274 0.97 -5.32 -0.17
CA CYS A 274 1.36 -6.02 -1.40
C CYS A 274 2.81 -6.54 -1.37
N THR A 275 3.61 -6.04 -0.42
CA THR A 275 5.01 -6.45 -0.19
C THR A 275 5.16 -7.61 0.80
N ASN A 276 4.06 -8.09 1.41
CA ASN A 276 4.12 -9.19 2.36
C ASN A 276 4.50 -10.51 1.69
N MET A 277 5.22 -11.34 2.42
CA MET A 277 5.49 -12.70 2.01
C MET A 277 4.19 -13.53 2.04
N SER A 278 3.51 -13.66 0.90
CA SER A 278 2.32 -14.50 0.74
C SER A 278 2.67 -15.98 0.56
N ALA A 279 3.85 -16.26 -0.02
CA ALA A 279 4.33 -17.63 -0.21
C ALA A 279 5.84 -17.76 -0.01
N LEU A 280 6.26 -18.96 0.40
CA LEU A 280 7.65 -19.40 0.55
C LEU A 280 7.89 -20.59 -0.39
N ALA A 281 8.71 -20.38 -1.41
CA ALA A 281 9.20 -21.43 -2.32
C ALA A 281 10.47 -22.05 -1.72
N VAL A 282 10.42 -23.32 -1.35
CA VAL A 282 11.56 -24.06 -0.83
C VAL A 282 12.19 -24.87 -1.96
N VAL A 283 13.44 -24.59 -2.28
CA VAL A 283 14.18 -25.36 -3.29
C VAL A 283 14.57 -26.69 -2.65
N GLY A 284 13.89 -27.76 -3.06
CA GLY A 284 14.06 -29.09 -2.48
C GLY A 284 12.83 -29.96 -2.65
N ASP A 285 12.75 -30.99 -1.84
CA ASP A 285 11.63 -31.94 -1.85
C ASP A 285 10.53 -31.54 -0.84
N ARG A 286 9.52 -32.41 -0.72
CA ARG A 286 8.39 -32.19 0.21
C ARG A 286 8.82 -32.24 1.68
N ALA A 287 9.86 -33.01 2.02
CA ALA A 287 10.35 -33.09 3.39
C ALA A 287 11.05 -31.78 3.80
N ASP A 288 11.81 -31.18 2.87
CA ASP A 288 12.45 -29.86 3.05
C ASP A 288 11.39 -28.79 3.26
N ALA A 289 10.37 -28.73 2.40
CA ALA A 289 9.26 -27.78 2.53
C ALA A 289 8.46 -28.00 3.81
N ALA A 290 8.25 -29.23 4.26
CA ALA A 290 7.58 -29.53 5.52
C ALA A 290 8.41 -29.09 6.74
N SER A 291 9.75 -29.22 6.67
CA SER A 291 10.66 -28.71 7.71
C SER A 291 10.61 -27.18 7.79
N ALA A 292 10.72 -26.50 6.65
CA ALA A 292 10.62 -25.06 6.54
C ALA A 292 9.27 -24.53 7.06
N ALA A 293 8.16 -25.18 6.68
CA ALA A 293 6.83 -24.81 7.14
C ALA A 293 6.67 -24.91 8.65
N ARG A 294 7.24 -25.95 9.30
CA ARG A 294 7.24 -26.10 10.76
C ARG A 294 8.01 -24.97 11.44
N ARG A 295 9.23 -24.69 10.98
CA ARG A 295 10.07 -23.59 11.52
C ARG A 295 9.37 -22.23 11.40
N LEU A 296 8.76 -21.96 10.23
CA LEU A 296 8.01 -20.73 10.03
C LEU A 296 6.77 -20.66 10.94
N ALA A 297 6.04 -21.77 11.12
CA ALA A 297 4.90 -21.84 12.01
C ALA A 297 5.28 -21.63 13.49
N GLU A 298 6.42 -22.15 13.91
CA GLU A 298 7.00 -21.87 15.25
C GLU A 298 7.30 -20.38 15.43
N ALA A 299 7.87 -19.71 14.42
CA ALA A 299 8.12 -18.28 14.45
C ALA A 299 6.81 -17.47 14.46
N PHE A 300 5.76 -17.94 13.77
CA PHE A 300 4.42 -17.33 13.80
C PHE A 300 3.77 -17.40 15.19
N ALA A 301 4.10 -18.39 15.99
CA ALA A 301 3.58 -18.55 17.36
C ALA A 301 3.92 -17.37 18.30
N ALA A 302 4.93 -16.57 17.96
CA ALA A 302 5.27 -15.33 18.66
C ALA A 302 4.25 -14.20 18.44
N TYR A 303 3.28 -14.36 17.52
CA TYR A 303 2.31 -13.33 17.14
C TYR A 303 0.86 -13.81 17.37
N PRO A 304 0.41 -13.96 18.63
CA PRO A 304 -0.95 -14.36 18.93
C PRO A 304 -1.97 -13.28 18.54
N VAL A 305 -3.24 -13.67 18.47
CA VAL A 305 -4.35 -12.72 18.37
C VAL A 305 -4.48 -11.99 19.70
N LEU A 306 -4.44 -10.65 19.63
CA LEU A 306 -4.55 -9.75 20.78
C LEU A 306 -5.58 -8.65 20.47
N PRO A 307 -6.15 -7.97 21.49
CA PRO A 307 -6.98 -6.79 21.28
C PRO A 307 -6.26 -5.75 20.42
N LEU A 308 -6.99 -5.05 19.53
CA LEU A 308 -6.39 -4.06 18.61
C LEU A 308 -5.63 -2.93 19.32
N ALA A 309 -6.02 -2.61 20.55
CA ALA A 309 -5.36 -1.60 21.38
C ALA A 309 -4.05 -2.08 22.04
N ASP A 310 -3.80 -3.40 22.07
CA ASP A 310 -2.60 -3.95 22.67
C ASP A 310 -1.36 -3.54 21.85
N PRO A 311 -0.31 -2.96 22.47
CA PRO A 311 0.89 -2.56 21.77
C PRO A 311 1.64 -3.72 21.08
N ALA A 312 1.46 -4.95 21.56
CA ALA A 312 2.05 -6.15 20.96
C ALA A 312 1.21 -6.70 19.79
N ALA A 313 -0.04 -6.23 19.60
CA ALA A 313 -0.92 -6.71 18.52
C ALA A 313 -0.27 -6.53 17.14
N ARG A 314 -0.38 -7.59 16.33
CA ARG A 314 0.13 -7.63 14.94
C ARG A 314 -0.91 -8.17 13.97
N VAL A 315 -1.87 -8.94 14.48
CA VAL A 315 -2.91 -9.61 13.69
C VAL A 315 -4.07 -8.65 13.50
N PRO A 316 -4.57 -8.45 12.26
CA PRO A 316 -5.70 -7.55 12.03
C PRO A 316 -7.02 -8.25 12.28
N ALA A 317 -8.00 -7.50 12.75
CA ALA A 317 -9.40 -7.92 12.78
C ALA A 317 -10.06 -7.79 11.41
N PHE A 318 -11.14 -8.52 11.20
CA PHE A 318 -11.97 -8.39 10.00
C PHE A 318 -13.14 -7.43 10.28
N PRO A 319 -13.27 -6.37 9.49
CA PRO A 319 -14.34 -5.39 9.69
C PRO A 319 -15.74 -5.93 9.29
N ALA A 320 -15.78 -7.08 8.63
CA ALA A 320 -17.02 -7.78 8.30
C ALA A 320 -16.81 -9.28 8.54
N ARG A 321 -17.60 -9.85 9.44
CA ARG A 321 -17.57 -11.30 9.75
C ARG A 321 -17.68 -12.17 8.50
N ARG A 322 -18.54 -11.79 7.55
CA ARG A 322 -18.73 -12.53 6.29
C ARG A 322 -17.41 -12.75 5.55
N LEU A 323 -16.52 -11.73 5.50
CA LEU A 323 -15.22 -11.88 4.84
C LEU A 323 -14.34 -12.92 5.54
N ALA A 324 -14.31 -12.91 6.88
CA ALA A 324 -13.58 -13.91 7.64
C ALA A 324 -14.15 -15.33 7.40
N ASP A 325 -15.49 -15.48 7.39
CA ASP A 325 -16.15 -16.76 7.13
C ASP A 325 -15.86 -17.27 5.71
N ASP A 326 -15.84 -16.38 4.71
CA ASP A 326 -15.49 -16.72 3.32
C ASP A 326 -14.05 -17.26 3.21
N LEU A 327 -13.11 -16.61 3.90
CA LEU A 327 -11.71 -17.05 3.96
C LEU A 327 -11.55 -18.37 4.71
N VAL A 328 -12.25 -18.55 5.82
CA VAL A 328 -12.27 -19.85 6.54
C VAL A 328 -12.78 -20.96 5.62
N ARG A 329 -13.85 -20.73 4.86
CA ARG A 329 -14.35 -21.72 3.91
C ARG A 329 -13.33 -22.04 2.81
N LEU A 330 -12.64 -21.02 2.28
CA LEU A 330 -11.54 -21.18 1.32
C LEU A 330 -10.46 -22.09 1.93
N LEU A 331 -9.94 -21.73 3.10
CA LEU A 331 -8.84 -22.46 3.73
C LEU A 331 -9.24 -23.90 4.07
N ARG A 332 -10.44 -24.12 4.62
CA ARG A 332 -10.94 -25.47 4.93
C ARG A 332 -11.10 -26.34 3.67
N ARG A 333 -11.53 -25.74 2.56
CA ARG A 333 -11.62 -26.44 1.29
C ARG A 333 -10.24 -26.89 0.81
N GLU A 334 -9.24 -26.01 0.88
CA GLU A 334 -7.87 -26.34 0.44
C GLU A 334 -7.20 -27.36 1.38
N ILE A 335 -7.48 -27.30 2.68
CA ILE A 335 -7.05 -28.32 3.67
C ILE A 335 -7.68 -29.68 3.32
N ALA A 336 -8.98 -29.72 3.02
CA ALA A 336 -9.65 -30.94 2.60
C ALA A 336 -9.13 -31.48 1.28
N ALA A 337 -8.57 -30.63 0.41
CA ALA A 337 -7.92 -31.00 -0.85
C ALA A 337 -6.45 -31.42 -0.70
N GLY A 338 -5.89 -31.44 0.52
CA GLY A 338 -4.55 -31.94 0.81
C GLY A 338 -3.53 -30.90 1.30
N ALA A 339 -3.89 -29.62 1.43
CA ALA A 339 -3.05 -28.65 2.14
C ALA A 339 -2.97 -29.01 3.63
N VAL A 340 -1.82 -28.78 4.25
CA VAL A 340 -1.61 -29.06 5.67
C VAL A 340 -1.48 -27.76 6.45
N ASP A 341 -2.38 -27.52 7.40
CA ASP A 341 -2.29 -26.40 8.33
C ASP A 341 -1.23 -26.73 9.41
N VAL A 342 -0.02 -26.28 9.18
CA VAL A 342 1.12 -26.56 10.07
C VAL A 342 1.01 -25.77 11.37
N THR A 343 0.39 -24.60 11.34
CA THR A 343 0.22 -23.74 12.52
C THR A 343 -0.75 -24.35 13.54
N ALA A 344 -1.65 -25.24 13.11
CA ALA A 344 -2.58 -25.92 14.02
C ALA A 344 -1.89 -26.77 15.11
N ALA A 345 -0.62 -27.12 14.90
CA ALA A 345 0.20 -27.86 15.86
C ALA A 345 1.00 -26.95 16.82
N THR A 346 0.94 -25.62 16.64
CA THR A 346 1.63 -24.63 17.49
C THR A 346 0.74 -24.13 18.64
N GLY A 347 1.28 -23.29 19.52
CA GLY A 347 0.55 -22.65 20.62
C GLY A 347 -0.58 -21.67 20.20
N LEU A 348 -0.72 -21.39 18.89
CA LEU A 348 -1.79 -20.53 18.35
C LEU A 348 -3.17 -21.22 18.29
N GLY A 349 -3.26 -22.52 18.54
CA GLY A 349 -4.50 -23.29 18.54
C GLY A 349 -4.91 -23.80 17.16
N ARG A 350 -6.00 -24.59 17.13
CA ARG A 350 -6.49 -25.27 15.91
C ARG A 350 -7.53 -24.47 15.10
N GLU A 351 -8.30 -23.62 15.79
CA GLU A 351 -9.37 -22.88 15.14
C GLU A 351 -8.79 -21.76 14.29
N LEU A 352 -9.24 -21.67 13.04
CA LEU A 352 -8.86 -20.60 12.12
C LEU A 352 -9.48 -19.26 12.50
N LEU A 353 -10.76 -19.29 12.92
CA LEU A 353 -11.51 -18.11 13.33
C LEU A 353 -11.38 -17.92 14.84
N VAL A 354 -11.01 -16.72 15.26
CA VAL A 354 -10.88 -16.32 16.66
C VAL A 354 -11.78 -15.12 16.92
N GLU A 355 -12.60 -15.20 17.96
CA GLU A 355 -13.41 -14.06 18.43
C GLU A 355 -12.81 -13.52 19.73
N LEU A 356 -12.60 -12.21 19.77
CA LEU A 356 -12.07 -11.52 20.94
C LEU A 356 -12.75 -10.15 21.05
N ASP A 357 -13.37 -9.90 22.21
CA ASP A 357 -14.07 -8.63 22.51
C ASP A 357 -15.10 -8.21 21.43
N GLY A 358 -15.88 -9.17 20.93
CA GLY A 358 -16.87 -8.93 19.88
C GLY A 358 -16.30 -8.71 18.48
N THR A 359 -14.99 -8.84 18.33
CA THR A 359 -14.26 -8.63 17.08
C THR A 359 -13.75 -9.96 16.53
N VAL A 360 -13.77 -10.12 15.20
CA VAL A 360 -13.41 -11.36 14.50
C VAL A 360 -12.02 -11.25 13.88
N PHE A 361 -11.21 -12.26 14.12
CA PHE A 361 -9.86 -12.41 13.59
C PHE A 361 -9.70 -13.75 12.87
N LEU A 362 -8.70 -13.83 11.99
CA LEU A 362 -8.14 -15.10 11.58
C LEU A 362 -6.78 -15.30 12.24
N ARG A 363 -6.58 -16.49 12.79
CA ARG A 363 -5.30 -16.92 13.35
C ARG A 363 -4.21 -16.85 12.28
N PRO A 364 -3.00 -16.34 12.58
CA PRO A 364 -1.86 -16.42 11.67
C PRO A 364 -1.66 -17.87 11.20
N THR A 365 -1.46 -18.07 9.91
CA THR A 365 -1.54 -19.40 9.30
C THR A 365 -0.36 -19.67 8.38
N VAL A 366 0.27 -20.83 8.54
CA VAL A 366 1.25 -21.41 7.61
C VAL A 366 0.66 -22.67 7.02
N LEU A 367 0.54 -22.73 5.71
CA LEU A 367 0.02 -23.88 4.97
C LEU A 367 1.12 -24.54 4.14
N LEU A 368 1.34 -25.84 4.31
CA LEU A 368 2.15 -26.63 3.38
C LEU A 368 1.24 -27.14 2.25
N VAL A 369 1.62 -26.85 1.01
CA VAL A 369 0.85 -27.22 -0.19
C VAL A 369 1.72 -27.89 -1.25
N GLU A 370 1.08 -28.46 -2.27
CA GLU A 370 1.76 -28.88 -3.48
C GLU A 370 2.10 -27.71 -4.41
N PRO A 371 3.14 -27.81 -5.26
CA PRO A 371 3.61 -26.72 -6.12
C PRO A 371 2.56 -26.14 -7.09
N GLY A 372 1.48 -26.88 -7.36
CA GLY A 372 0.38 -26.46 -8.24
C GLY A 372 -0.84 -25.90 -7.52
N SER A 373 -0.78 -25.71 -6.20
CA SER A 373 -1.91 -25.14 -5.45
C SER A 373 -2.19 -23.71 -5.86
N ALA A 374 -3.45 -23.39 -6.10
CA ALA A 374 -3.89 -22.02 -6.40
C ALA A 374 -3.57 -21.05 -5.26
N LEU A 375 -3.50 -21.52 -4.01
CA LEU A 375 -3.12 -20.70 -2.86
C LEU A 375 -1.72 -20.10 -2.99
N PHE A 376 -0.78 -20.75 -3.68
CA PHE A 376 0.58 -20.24 -3.86
C PHE A 376 0.63 -18.94 -4.67
N GLY A 377 -0.39 -18.68 -5.49
CA GLY A 377 -0.56 -17.43 -6.25
C GLY A 377 -1.51 -16.43 -5.62
N MET A 378 -1.98 -16.65 -4.39
CA MET A 378 -2.94 -15.76 -3.71
C MET A 378 -2.26 -14.89 -2.65
N GLU A 379 -2.80 -13.69 -2.47
CA GLU A 379 -2.53 -12.81 -1.34
C GLU A 379 -3.79 -12.73 -0.47
N LEU A 380 -3.67 -13.11 0.80
CA LEU A 380 -4.77 -13.08 1.74
C LEU A 380 -4.63 -11.91 2.71
N PRO A 381 -5.74 -11.23 3.11
CA PRO A 381 -5.68 -9.97 3.87
C PRO A 381 -5.43 -10.17 5.37
N PHE A 382 -4.60 -11.14 5.73
CA PHE A 382 -4.13 -11.41 7.09
C PHE A 382 -2.79 -12.18 7.02
N PRO A 383 -2.01 -12.29 8.10
CA PRO A 383 -0.76 -13.05 8.11
C PRO A 383 -0.98 -14.52 7.75
N CYS A 384 -0.81 -14.85 6.48
CA CYS A 384 -0.94 -16.19 5.94
C CYS A 384 0.17 -16.44 4.92
N THR A 385 0.98 -17.46 5.14
CA THR A 385 2.05 -17.84 4.22
C THR A 385 1.87 -19.28 3.77
N VAL A 386 1.93 -19.45 2.46
CA VAL A 386 1.82 -20.76 1.81
C VAL A 386 3.23 -21.26 1.47
N VAL A 387 3.58 -22.47 1.89
CA VAL A 387 4.91 -23.08 1.69
C VAL A 387 4.78 -24.23 0.70
N ALA A 388 5.63 -24.25 -0.33
CA ALA A 388 5.65 -25.33 -1.32
C ALA A 388 7.09 -25.73 -1.68
N PRO A 389 7.35 -27.03 -1.96
CA PRO A 389 8.59 -27.47 -2.57
C PRO A 389 8.64 -27.04 -4.03
N VAL A 390 9.80 -26.61 -4.50
CA VAL A 390 10.00 -26.18 -5.89
C VAL A 390 11.35 -26.65 -6.38
N THR A 391 11.45 -27.18 -7.61
CA THR A 391 12.75 -27.43 -8.19
C THR A 391 13.42 -26.14 -8.65
N ARG A 392 14.76 -26.09 -8.59
CA ARG A 392 15.54 -24.87 -8.91
C ARG A 392 15.20 -24.30 -10.30
N GLU A 393 14.95 -25.18 -11.27
CA GLU A 393 14.65 -24.79 -12.65
C GLU A 393 13.28 -24.11 -12.78
N ARG A 394 12.35 -24.42 -11.88
CA ARG A 394 10.96 -23.94 -11.92
C ARG A 394 10.71 -22.71 -11.04
N VAL A 395 11.69 -22.31 -10.20
CA VAL A 395 11.49 -21.21 -9.23
C VAL A 395 10.93 -19.96 -9.88
N ALA A 396 11.55 -19.46 -10.96
CA ALA A 396 11.12 -18.24 -11.62
C ALA A 396 9.66 -18.33 -12.11
N ALA A 397 9.32 -19.40 -12.83
CA ALA A 397 7.96 -19.60 -13.34
C ALA A 397 6.91 -19.76 -12.23
N VAL A 398 7.26 -20.45 -11.12
CA VAL A 398 6.33 -20.63 -9.98
C VAL A 398 6.17 -19.35 -9.16
N CYS A 399 7.21 -18.53 -9.07
CA CYS A 399 7.14 -17.25 -8.38
C CYS A 399 6.47 -16.14 -9.19
N SER A 400 6.31 -16.30 -10.51
CA SER A 400 5.62 -15.35 -11.39
C SER A 400 4.08 -15.58 -11.35
N PRO A 401 3.23 -14.52 -11.32
CA PRO A 401 3.61 -13.13 -11.10
C PRO A 401 3.94 -12.78 -9.64
N SER A 402 4.81 -11.80 -9.45
CA SER A 402 5.12 -11.25 -8.12
C SER A 402 5.59 -9.80 -8.22
N LEU A 403 5.17 -8.97 -7.28
CA LEU A 403 5.76 -7.65 -7.09
C LEU A 403 7.20 -7.77 -6.59
N ILE A 404 7.41 -8.59 -5.57
CA ILE A 404 8.73 -8.84 -4.98
C ILE A 404 8.97 -10.34 -4.89
N VAL A 405 10.17 -10.76 -5.31
CA VAL A 405 10.72 -12.05 -4.95
C VAL A 405 11.99 -11.84 -4.14
N SER A 406 11.98 -12.30 -2.89
CA SER A 406 13.16 -12.25 -2.01
C SER A 406 13.89 -13.60 -2.03
N VAL A 407 15.21 -13.58 -2.19
CA VAL A 407 16.05 -14.80 -2.15
C VAL A 407 16.83 -14.79 -0.84
N VAL A 408 16.63 -15.81 -0.01
CA VAL A 408 17.39 -15.97 1.25
C VAL A 408 18.82 -16.41 0.92
N GLY A 409 19.81 -15.69 1.45
CA GLY A 409 21.21 -15.94 1.16
C GLY A 409 21.68 -15.33 -0.15
N ASP A 410 22.87 -15.74 -0.58
CA ASP A 410 23.53 -15.27 -1.78
C ASP A 410 23.49 -16.36 -2.87
N ASP A 411 22.69 -16.14 -3.90
CA ASP A 411 22.53 -17.04 -5.05
C ASP A 411 22.40 -16.23 -6.35
N PRO A 412 23.53 -15.76 -6.90
CA PRO A 412 23.51 -14.87 -8.07
C PRO A 412 22.86 -15.49 -9.30
N GLU A 413 23.03 -16.80 -9.53
CA GLU A 413 22.42 -17.47 -10.69
C GLU A 413 20.90 -17.49 -10.59
N LEU A 414 20.35 -17.73 -9.40
CA LEU A 414 18.92 -17.69 -9.17
C LEU A 414 18.37 -16.27 -9.29
N VAL A 415 19.09 -15.27 -8.77
CA VAL A 415 18.73 -13.85 -8.88
C VAL A 415 18.63 -13.43 -10.35
N GLU A 416 19.61 -13.77 -11.19
CA GLU A 416 19.58 -13.47 -12.63
C GLU A 416 18.39 -14.14 -13.34
N ARG A 417 18.06 -15.38 -12.99
CA ARG A 417 16.88 -16.06 -13.54
C ARG A 417 15.57 -15.38 -13.14
N LEU A 418 15.46 -14.90 -11.90
CA LEU A 418 14.29 -14.18 -11.41
C LEU A 418 14.16 -12.81 -12.08
N LEU A 419 15.26 -12.09 -12.28
CA LEU A 419 15.28 -10.81 -13.00
C LEU A 419 14.90 -10.95 -14.48
N ALA A 420 15.21 -12.09 -15.09
CA ALA A 420 14.83 -12.38 -16.48
C ALA A 420 13.34 -12.76 -16.64
N GLU A 421 12.62 -13.03 -15.54
CA GLU A 421 11.19 -13.40 -15.60
C GLU A 421 10.29 -12.17 -15.70
N PRO A 422 9.55 -11.97 -16.81
CA PRO A 422 8.79 -10.73 -17.04
C PRO A 422 7.70 -10.44 -16.01
N GLY A 423 7.19 -11.46 -15.33
CA GLY A 423 6.14 -11.30 -14.32
C GLY A 423 6.66 -10.96 -12.91
N ILE A 424 7.98 -10.78 -12.75
CA ILE A 424 8.59 -10.40 -11.47
C ILE A 424 9.10 -8.96 -11.57
N THR A 425 8.60 -8.08 -10.70
CA THR A 425 8.94 -6.65 -10.78
C THR A 425 10.24 -6.33 -10.04
N LYS A 426 10.48 -6.95 -8.85
CA LYS A 426 11.65 -6.69 -8.00
C LYS A 426 12.23 -7.98 -7.48
N VAL A 427 13.56 -8.02 -7.34
CA VAL A 427 14.27 -9.12 -6.69
C VAL A 427 15.13 -8.56 -5.57
N PHE A 428 14.95 -9.08 -4.35
CA PHE A 428 15.83 -8.80 -3.21
C PHE A 428 16.63 -10.05 -2.85
N SER A 429 17.89 -9.91 -2.45
CA SER A 429 18.75 -11.04 -2.09
C SER A 429 19.65 -10.72 -0.90
N GLY A 430 20.21 -11.74 -0.27
CA GLY A 430 21.17 -11.62 0.81
C GLY A 430 20.61 -10.91 2.04
N GLY A 431 21.30 -9.88 2.53
CA GLY A 431 20.90 -9.10 3.70
C GLY A 431 19.66 -8.23 3.51
N HIS A 432 19.12 -8.16 2.30
CA HIS A 432 17.94 -7.35 1.96
C HIS A 432 16.64 -8.16 1.93
N VAL A 433 16.67 -9.43 2.28
CA VAL A 433 15.49 -10.32 2.22
C VAL A 433 14.30 -9.82 3.03
N ASP A 434 14.52 -9.05 4.08
CA ASP A 434 13.51 -8.45 4.94
C ASP A 434 13.12 -7.01 4.54
N ARG A 435 13.72 -6.47 3.49
CA ARG A 435 13.31 -5.19 2.90
C ARG A 435 12.12 -5.41 1.97
N ALA A 436 11.00 -4.86 2.35
CA ALA A 436 9.78 -5.01 1.57
C ALA A 436 9.57 -3.87 0.57
N TYR A 437 10.16 -2.70 0.81
CA TYR A 437 9.90 -1.50 0.02
C TYR A 437 11.07 -0.50 0.10
N GLU A 438 11.55 -0.08 -1.06
CA GLU A 438 12.46 1.04 -1.21
C GLU A 438 11.75 2.12 -2.03
N PRO A 439 11.53 3.32 -1.47
CA PRO A 439 10.73 4.36 -2.12
C PRO A 439 11.30 4.87 -3.45
N VAL A 440 12.61 4.77 -3.65
CA VAL A 440 13.29 5.18 -4.88
C VAL A 440 13.15 4.17 -6.01
N ASP A 441 12.80 2.91 -5.68
CA ASP A 441 12.61 1.86 -6.66
C ASP A 441 11.21 1.96 -7.32
N PRO A 442 11.06 1.56 -8.60
CA PRO A 442 9.75 1.50 -9.22
C PRO A 442 8.87 0.46 -8.54
N GLN A 443 7.64 0.82 -8.16
CA GLN A 443 6.68 -0.13 -7.58
C GLN A 443 6.23 -1.13 -8.68
N GLU A 444 5.48 -0.66 -9.66
CA GLU A 444 5.15 -1.37 -10.91
C GLU A 444 5.41 -0.39 -12.06
N GLY A 445 6.68 -0.03 -12.25
CA GLY A 445 7.13 1.09 -13.06
C GLY A 445 7.04 2.43 -12.31
N TYR A 446 7.77 3.42 -12.78
CA TYR A 446 7.75 4.74 -12.18
C TYR A 446 6.43 5.47 -12.43
N LEU A 447 5.92 6.13 -11.39
CA LEU A 447 4.70 6.93 -11.49
C LEU A 447 4.87 8.10 -12.46
N ALA A 448 6.06 8.68 -12.53
CA ALA A 448 6.38 9.77 -13.44
C ALA A 448 6.28 9.39 -14.93
N ASP A 449 6.53 8.13 -15.30
CA ASP A 449 6.34 7.64 -16.67
C ASP A 449 4.87 7.67 -17.12
N PHE A 450 3.95 7.53 -16.18
CA PHE A 450 2.53 7.67 -16.43
C PHE A 450 2.08 9.14 -16.43
N LEU A 451 2.60 9.95 -15.49
CA LEU A 451 2.16 11.34 -15.31
C LEU A 451 2.65 12.28 -16.41
N PHE A 452 3.76 11.95 -17.09
CA PHE A 452 4.42 12.81 -18.05
C PHE A 452 4.59 12.12 -19.41
N GLN A 453 4.71 12.95 -20.44
CA GLN A 453 4.90 12.50 -21.83
C GLN A 453 6.07 13.22 -22.49
N LYS A 454 6.76 12.51 -23.37
CA LYS A 454 7.81 13.07 -24.21
C LYS A 454 7.20 13.78 -25.42
N LYS A 455 7.59 15.05 -25.67
CA LYS A 455 7.21 15.80 -26.87
C LYS A 455 8.44 16.27 -27.60
N ALA A 456 8.55 15.93 -28.88
CA ALA A 456 9.64 16.41 -29.73
C ALA A 456 9.56 17.94 -29.87
N LEU A 457 10.73 18.61 -29.81
CA LEU A 457 10.87 20.02 -30.10
C LEU A 457 11.94 20.17 -31.18
N HIS A 458 11.54 20.65 -32.37
CA HIS A 458 12.44 21.03 -33.42
C HIS A 458 12.41 22.55 -33.56
N THR A 459 13.53 23.21 -33.27
CA THR A 459 13.71 24.64 -33.55
C THR A 459 14.49 24.75 -34.86
N GLY A 460 13.92 25.48 -35.81
CA GLY A 460 14.67 25.82 -37.01
C GLY A 460 15.97 26.58 -36.67
N ALA A 461 17.03 26.33 -37.40
CA ALA A 461 18.30 27.07 -37.30
C ALA A 461 18.10 28.52 -37.73
#